data_7ee938a138c679544f865ffd7f2e5682
#
_entry.id   7ee938a138c679544f865ffd7f2e5682
#
_cell.length_a   1.000
_cell.length_b   1.000
_cell.length_c   1.000
_cell.angle_alpha   90.00
_cell.angle_beta   90.00
_cell.angle_gamma   90.00
#
_symmetry.space_group_name_H-M   'P 1'
#
loop_
_entity.id
_entity.type
_entity.pdbx_description
1 polymer ?
#
loop_
_entity_poly.entity_id
_entity_poly.type
_entity_poly.pdbx_seq_one_letter_code
_entity_poly.pdbx_strand_id
1 'polypeptide(L)'
;MRQTMPRTAADRRAALWIAVLAAALLALFLASFVLGRYDVPIGQVVRILLSRVIPLTQTWTGSMEIAVLNVRLPRILLACLVGCSLSAAGTAYQSVFRNPMAAPDILGASSGACFGAALAILLGFQRLGVTAAAFAASLATVALVYVLARGIRGNQVVNLLLAGIMISSLFSAGTSYIKLVADPANQLPAITYWLMGSLSGTRMKDVTFALLPMALGAVPLLLLRWRVNLLTLSEEEARSMGVNTTALRLVVILCATVLTAASVSVSGMIGWVGLVIPHLSRKLVGSDCRRLLPASMLLGAIFLLLVDNVSRNLLAVEIPIGILTAFIGAPFFIYLMTRKEHVL
;
A
#
# COMPACT_ATOMS: atom_id res chain seq x y z
N MET A 1 3.76 12.84 -36.58
CA MET A 1 3.52 11.41 -36.81
C MET A 1 4.30 10.58 -35.80
N ARG A 2 3.64 10.00 -34.78
CA ARG A 2 4.28 9.05 -33.85
C ARG A 2 4.32 7.70 -34.57
N GLN A 3 5.48 7.30 -35.04
CA GLN A 3 5.71 5.93 -35.50
C GLN A 3 5.49 4.99 -34.29
N THR A 4 4.41 4.22 -34.31
CA THR A 4 4.17 3.14 -33.35
C THR A 4 5.16 2.03 -33.65
N MET A 5 6.25 1.96 -32.90
CA MET A 5 7.16 0.81 -32.98
C MET A 5 6.37 -0.50 -32.78
N PRO A 6 6.64 -1.56 -33.55
CA PRO A 6 5.96 -2.83 -33.38
C PRO A 6 6.19 -3.36 -31.96
N ARG A 7 5.10 -3.76 -31.30
CA ARG A 7 5.16 -4.32 -29.94
C ARG A 7 6.00 -5.59 -29.95
N THR A 8 7.04 -5.64 -29.13
CA THR A 8 7.86 -6.84 -28.96
C THR A 8 7.03 -7.99 -28.38
N ALA A 9 7.47 -9.25 -28.55
CA ALA A 9 6.81 -10.42 -27.94
C ALA A 9 6.66 -10.26 -26.41
N ALA A 10 7.66 -9.65 -25.77
CA ALA A 10 7.63 -9.32 -24.33
C ALA A 10 6.54 -8.30 -23.98
N ASP A 11 6.26 -7.32 -24.87
CA ASP A 11 5.17 -6.36 -24.67
C ASP A 11 3.80 -7.01 -24.74
N ARG A 12 3.61 -7.94 -25.70
CA ARG A 12 2.36 -8.71 -25.84
C ARG A 12 2.10 -9.59 -24.61
N ARG A 13 3.14 -10.29 -24.14
CA ARG A 13 3.06 -11.14 -22.93
C ARG A 13 2.72 -10.30 -21.69
N ALA A 14 3.37 -9.16 -21.51
CA ALA A 14 3.08 -8.27 -20.38
C ALA A 14 1.67 -7.69 -20.43
N ALA A 15 1.19 -7.28 -21.60
CA ALA A 15 -0.17 -6.81 -21.79
C ALA A 15 -1.20 -7.91 -21.45
N LEU A 16 -0.94 -9.16 -21.85
CA LEU A 16 -1.76 -10.30 -21.49
C LEU A 16 -1.83 -10.50 -19.98
N TRP A 17 -0.67 -10.49 -19.28
CA TRP A 17 -0.65 -10.62 -17.82
C TRP A 17 -1.39 -9.49 -17.10
N ILE A 18 -1.26 -8.24 -17.55
CA ILE A 18 -1.99 -7.11 -17.00
C ILE A 18 -3.50 -7.29 -17.20
N ALA A 19 -3.94 -7.77 -18.37
CA ALA A 19 -5.35 -8.07 -18.62
C ALA A 19 -5.86 -9.22 -17.74
N VAL A 20 -5.07 -10.28 -17.57
CA VAL A 20 -5.41 -11.41 -16.66
C VAL A 20 -5.52 -10.93 -15.22
N LEU A 21 -4.57 -10.11 -14.75
CA LEU A 21 -4.62 -9.55 -13.40
C LEU A 21 -5.83 -8.63 -13.21
N ALA A 22 -6.17 -7.81 -14.19
CA ALA A 22 -7.37 -6.96 -14.13
C ALA A 22 -8.65 -7.79 -14.07
N ALA A 23 -8.76 -8.85 -14.89
CA ALA A 23 -9.89 -9.77 -14.86
C ALA A 23 -9.98 -10.54 -13.52
N ALA A 24 -8.84 -11.00 -12.99
CA ALA A 24 -8.76 -11.67 -11.70
C ALA A 24 -9.16 -10.73 -10.55
N LEU A 25 -8.72 -9.46 -10.58
CA LEU A 25 -9.13 -8.46 -9.60
C LEU A 25 -10.64 -8.23 -9.65
N LEU A 26 -11.21 -8.08 -10.84
CA LEU A 26 -12.65 -7.89 -11.00
C LEU A 26 -13.44 -9.10 -10.47
N ALA A 27 -13.02 -10.31 -10.81
CA ALA A 27 -13.66 -11.54 -10.33
C ALA A 27 -13.58 -11.64 -8.79
N LEU A 28 -12.41 -11.37 -8.20
CA LEU A 28 -12.22 -11.38 -6.76
C LEU A 28 -13.01 -10.27 -6.06
N PHE A 29 -13.05 -9.07 -6.65
CA PHE A 29 -13.82 -7.94 -6.16
C PHE A 29 -15.31 -8.31 -6.04
N LEU A 30 -15.88 -8.90 -7.09
CA LEU A 30 -17.28 -9.36 -7.10
C LEU A 30 -17.50 -10.52 -6.10
N ALA A 31 -16.61 -11.50 -6.06
CA ALA A 31 -16.67 -12.61 -5.12
C ALA A 31 -16.61 -12.13 -3.64
N SER A 32 -15.85 -11.09 -3.35
CA SER A 32 -15.71 -10.53 -1.99
C SER A 32 -17.01 -9.96 -1.42
N PHE A 33 -17.98 -9.61 -2.26
CA PHE A 33 -19.31 -9.20 -1.81
C PHE A 33 -20.16 -10.37 -1.30
N VAL A 34 -19.88 -11.58 -1.76
CA VAL A 34 -20.60 -12.79 -1.32
C VAL A 34 -19.95 -13.35 -0.06
N LEU A 35 -18.61 -13.33 -0.01
CA LEU A 35 -17.84 -13.82 1.12
C LEU A 35 -18.03 -12.92 2.35
N GLY A 36 -18.54 -13.48 3.45
CA GLY A 36 -18.70 -12.74 4.71
C GLY A 36 -19.57 -13.50 5.70
N ARG A 37 -19.46 -13.18 6.99
CA ARG A 37 -20.17 -13.88 8.08
C ARG A 37 -21.69 -13.76 8.04
N TYR A 38 -22.20 -12.69 7.50
CA TYR A 38 -23.64 -12.50 7.32
C TYR A 38 -24.02 -12.96 5.91
N ASP A 39 -24.79 -14.03 5.81
CA ASP A 39 -25.16 -14.61 4.53
C ASP A 39 -26.10 -13.67 3.76
N VAL A 40 -25.63 -13.25 2.57
CA VAL A 40 -26.45 -12.51 1.61
C VAL A 40 -26.44 -13.29 0.31
N PRO A 41 -27.60 -13.77 -0.17
CA PRO A 41 -27.70 -14.50 -1.44
C PRO A 41 -27.14 -13.68 -2.60
N ILE A 42 -26.41 -14.32 -3.52
CA ILE A 42 -25.76 -13.65 -4.66
C ILE A 42 -26.75 -12.79 -5.45
N GLY A 43 -27.97 -13.30 -5.68
CA GLY A 43 -29.01 -12.55 -6.36
C GLY A 43 -29.41 -11.26 -5.65
N GLN A 44 -29.40 -11.23 -4.33
CA GLN A 44 -29.67 -10.02 -3.54
C GLN A 44 -28.48 -9.05 -3.55
N VAL A 45 -27.25 -9.56 -3.49
CA VAL A 45 -26.04 -8.72 -3.65
C VAL A 45 -26.08 -7.97 -4.98
N VAL A 46 -26.35 -8.67 -6.08
CA VAL A 46 -26.45 -8.06 -7.41
C VAL A 46 -27.57 -7.01 -7.47
N ARG A 47 -28.74 -7.34 -6.94
CA ARG A 47 -29.88 -6.39 -6.90
C ARG A 47 -29.57 -5.14 -6.07
N ILE A 48 -28.95 -5.31 -4.89
CA ILE A 48 -28.55 -4.18 -4.00
C ILE A 48 -27.55 -3.28 -4.73
N LEU A 49 -26.55 -3.84 -5.41
CA LEU A 49 -25.58 -3.04 -6.16
C LEU A 49 -26.22 -2.35 -7.37
N LEU A 50 -27.05 -3.04 -8.11
CA LEU A 50 -27.76 -2.47 -9.27
C LEU A 50 -28.80 -1.40 -8.88
N SER A 51 -29.41 -1.50 -7.69
CA SER A 51 -30.40 -0.53 -7.23
C SER A 51 -29.85 0.90 -7.06
N ARG A 52 -28.52 1.05 -7.03
CA ARG A 52 -27.85 2.36 -7.00
C ARG A 52 -27.75 3.02 -8.37
N VAL A 53 -28.00 2.27 -9.45
CA VAL A 53 -27.94 2.76 -10.83
C VAL A 53 -29.32 2.72 -11.50
N ILE A 54 -30.12 1.71 -11.17
CA ILE A 54 -31.45 1.46 -11.77
C ILE A 54 -32.45 1.34 -10.62
N PRO A 55 -33.62 2.01 -10.68
CA PRO A 55 -34.65 1.84 -9.68
C PRO A 55 -35.22 0.41 -9.75
N LEU A 56 -34.92 -0.38 -8.71
CA LEU A 56 -35.43 -1.76 -8.58
C LEU A 56 -36.38 -1.87 -7.39
N THR A 57 -37.37 -2.72 -7.49
CA THR A 57 -38.23 -3.06 -6.35
C THR A 57 -37.40 -3.76 -5.27
N GLN A 58 -37.45 -3.26 -4.05
CA GLN A 58 -36.70 -3.80 -2.91
C GLN A 58 -37.26 -5.19 -2.55
N THR A 59 -36.42 -6.20 -2.72
CA THR A 59 -36.69 -7.60 -2.34
C THR A 59 -35.76 -8.09 -1.23
N TRP A 60 -34.85 -7.21 -0.74
CA TRP A 60 -33.89 -7.50 0.30
C TRP A 60 -34.26 -6.80 1.62
N THR A 61 -33.70 -7.30 2.71
CA THR A 61 -33.87 -6.68 4.02
C THR A 61 -32.92 -5.49 4.22
N GLY A 62 -33.28 -4.54 5.08
CA GLY A 62 -32.40 -3.43 5.42
C GLY A 62 -31.03 -3.88 5.97
N SER A 63 -30.99 -4.99 6.70
CA SER A 63 -29.74 -5.58 7.21
C SER A 63 -28.81 -6.07 6.08
N MET A 64 -29.36 -6.66 5.00
CA MET A 64 -28.61 -7.06 3.82
C MET A 64 -28.01 -5.84 3.11
N GLU A 65 -28.79 -4.77 2.97
CA GLU A 65 -28.32 -3.53 2.36
C GLU A 65 -27.17 -2.90 3.16
N ILE A 66 -27.31 -2.80 4.48
CA ILE A 66 -26.25 -2.30 5.36
C ILE A 66 -25.01 -3.17 5.25
N ALA A 67 -25.15 -4.50 5.27
CA ALA A 67 -24.02 -5.41 5.16
C ALA A 67 -23.24 -5.24 3.84
N VAL A 68 -23.93 -5.07 2.72
CA VAL A 68 -23.33 -4.94 1.39
C VAL A 68 -22.73 -3.53 1.20
N LEU A 69 -23.51 -2.48 1.44
CA LEU A 69 -23.13 -1.11 1.09
C LEU A 69 -22.31 -0.38 2.15
N ASN A 70 -22.60 -0.62 3.44
CA ASN A 70 -21.97 0.13 4.52
C ASN A 70 -20.79 -0.62 5.17
N VAL A 71 -20.75 -1.96 5.03
CA VAL A 71 -19.67 -2.78 5.62
C VAL A 71 -18.74 -3.32 4.53
N ARG A 72 -19.28 -4.09 3.57
CA ARG A 72 -18.45 -4.79 2.56
C ARG A 72 -17.86 -3.84 1.53
N LEU A 73 -18.67 -2.98 0.93
CA LEU A 73 -18.22 -2.08 -0.14
C LEU A 73 -17.04 -1.18 0.28
N PRO A 74 -17.11 -0.42 1.41
CA PRO A 74 -15.98 0.41 1.82
C PRO A 74 -14.73 -0.40 2.10
N ARG A 75 -14.87 -1.57 2.73
CA ARG A 75 -13.76 -2.44 3.09
C ARG A 75 -13.07 -3.04 1.87
N ILE A 76 -13.83 -3.55 0.90
CA ILE A 76 -13.30 -4.09 -0.36
C ILE A 76 -12.57 -3.00 -1.14
N LEU A 77 -13.17 -1.80 -1.26
CA LEU A 77 -12.53 -0.66 -1.92
C LEU A 77 -11.22 -0.28 -1.23
N LEU A 78 -11.24 -0.18 0.10
CA LEU A 78 -10.04 0.20 0.85
C LEU A 78 -8.94 -0.86 0.77
N ALA A 79 -9.29 -2.15 0.80
CA ALA A 79 -8.34 -3.24 0.59
C ALA A 79 -7.65 -3.13 -0.78
N CYS A 80 -8.40 -2.88 -1.84
CA CYS A 80 -7.86 -2.68 -3.19
C CYS A 80 -6.94 -1.45 -3.25
N LEU A 81 -7.38 -0.32 -2.70
CA LEU A 81 -6.63 0.94 -2.69
C LEU A 81 -5.32 0.83 -1.92
N VAL A 82 -5.34 0.25 -0.71
CA VAL A 82 -4.16 0.07 0.14
C VAL A 82 -3.17 -0.90 -0.51
N GLY A 83 -3.65 -2.06 -1.00
CA GLY A 83 -2.80 -3.04 -1.67
C GLY A 83 -2.14 -2.48 -2.94
N CYS A 84 -2.90 -1.76 -3.76
CA CYS A 84 -2.44 -1.04 -4.93
C CYS A 84 -1.35 0.00 -4.56
N SER A 85 -1.62 0.83 -3.55
CA SER A 85 -0.75 1.93 -3.11
C SER A 85 0.57 1.43 -2.51
N LEU A 86 0.53 0.45 -1.61
CA LEU A 86 1.74 -0.12 -1.00
C LEU A 86 2.63 -0.80 -2.04
N SER A 87 2.04 -1.50 -3.01
CA SER A 87 2.80 -2.15 -4.09
C SER A 87 3.40 -1.15 -5.06
N ALA A 88 2.68 -0.07 -5.38
CA ALA A 88 3.21 1.03 -6.19
C ALA A 88 4.38 1.74 -5.48
N ALA A 89 4.22 2.06 -4.19
CA ALA A 89 5.26 2.65 -3.37
C ALA A 89 6.49 1.73 -3.29
N GLY A 90 6.29 0.43 -3.09
CA GLY A 90 7.37 -0.56 -3.10
C GLY A 90 8.13 -0.59 -4.42
N THR A 91 7.42 -0.63 -5.54
CA THR A 91 8.04 -0.58 -6.87
C THR A 91 8.86 0.70 -7.07
N ALA A 92 8.34 1.84 -6.63
CA ALA A 92 9.00 3.13 -6.70
C ALA A 92 10.29 3.16 -5.86
N TYR A 93 10.23 2.75 -4.59
CA TYR A 93 11.40 2.71 -3.71
C TYR A 93 12.45 1.74 -4.19
N GLN A 94 12.07 0.54 -4.65
CA GLN A 94 13.02 -0.43 -5.22
C GLN A 94 13.77 0.14 -6.43
N SER A 95 13.12 0.96 -7.25
CA SER A 95 13.76 1.64 -8.37
C SER A 95 14.67 2.77 -7.94
N VAL A 96 14.25 3.59 -6.96
CA VAL A 96 15.05 4.72 -6.42
C VAL A 96 16.32 4.23 -5.73
N PHE A 97 16.19 3.20 -4.90
CA PHE A 97 17.30 2.65 -4.11
C PHE A 97 18.12 1.60 -4.87
N ARG A 98 17.71 1.25 -6.10
CA ARG A 98 18.33 0.18 -6.92
C ARG A 98 18.51 -1.12 -6.11
N ASN A 99 17.57 -1.38 -5.25
CA ASN A 99 17.59 -2.53 -4.37
C ASN A 99 16.21 -3.20 -4.36
N PRO A 100 16.07 -4.43 -4.84
CA PRO A 100 14.81 -5.15 -4.82
C PRO A 100 14.28 -5.43 -3.42
N MET A 101 15.12 -5.26 -2.40
CA MET A 101 14.80 -5.41 -0.99
C MET A 101 14.29 -4.11 -0.34
N ALA A 102 14.22 -2.99 -1.06
CA ALA A 102 13.72 -1.74 -0.51
C ALA A 102 12.22 -1.84 -0.26
N ALA A 103 11.82 -1.73 1.01
CA ALA A 103 10.44 -1.69 1.43
C ALA A 103 9.90 -0.25 1.45
N PRO A 104 8.58 -0.03 1.34
CA PRO A 104 7.98 1.31 1.46
C PRO A 104 8.29 2.02 2.77
N ASP A 105 8.66 1.27 3.80
CA ASP A 105 8.94 1.76 5.15
C ASP A 105 10.39 2.20 5.39
N ILE A 106 11.25 2.06 4.41
CA ILE A 106 12.70 2.28 4.55
C ILE A 106 13.05 3.72 4.98
N LEU A 107 12.17 4.68 4.71
CA LEU A 107 12.31 6.08 5.13
C LEU A 107 11.51 6.41 6.41
N GLY A 108 11.00 5.39 7.12
CA GLY A 108 10.32 5.56 8.39
C GLY A 108 8.88 6.09 8.31
N ALA A 109 8.26 6.05 7.14
CA ALA A 109 6.89 6.51 6.94
C ALA A 109 5.89 5.82 7.88
N SER A 110 6.00 4.49 8.03
CA SER A 110 5.12 3.71 8.91
C SER A 110 5.42 3.97 10.39
N SER A 111 6.70 4.07 10.76
CA SER A 111 7.09 4.36 12.16
C SER A 111 6.57 5.73 12.60
N GLY A 112 6.66 6.74 11.72
CA GLY A 112 6.07 8.06 11.97
C GLY A 112 4.55 8.02 12.08
N ALA A 113 3.88 7.27 11.20
CA ALA A 113 2.42 7.08 11.26
C ALA A 113 2.00 6.40 12.57
N CYS A 114 2.73 5.36 13.00
CA CYS A 114 2.50 4.64 14.26
C CYS A 114 2.62 5.56 15.47
N PHE A 115 3.66 6.41 15.51
CA PHE A 115 3.84 7.39 16.55
C PHE A 115 2.72 8.43 16.56
N GLY A 116 2.38 8.99 15.39
CA GLY A 116 1.30 9.97 15.27
C GLY A 116 -0.06 9.42 15.68
N ALA A 117 -0.38 8.18 15.30
CA ALA A 117 -1.60 7.50 15.70
C ALA A 117 -1.63 7.24 17.22
N ALA A 118 -0.53 6.69 17.77
CA ALA A 118 -0.44 6.40 19.21
C ALA A 118 -0.59 7.68 20.03
N LEU A 119 0.06 8.77 19.63
CA LEU A 119 -0.07 10.07 20.29
C LEU A 119 -1.50 10.61 20.21
N ALA A 120 -2.14 10.52 19.05
CA ALA A 120 -3.52 10.97 18.88
C ALA A 120 -4.52 10.15 19.74
N ILE A 121 -4.32 8.82 19.85
CA ILE A 121 -5.12 7.97 20.74
C ILE A 121 -4.89 8.33 22.19
N LEU A 122 -3.64 8.56 22.62
CA LEU A 122 -3.29 9.00 23.96
C LEU A 122 -3.99 10.32 24.33
N LEU A 123 -4.05 11.26 23.38
CA LEU A 123 -4.72 12.55 23.55
C LEU A 123 -6.25 12.48 23.40
N GLY A 124 -6.82 11.29 23.21
CA GLY A 124 -8.27 11.09 23.14
C GLY A 124 -8.92 11.52 21.82
N PHE A 125 -8.15 11.61 20.73
CA PHE A 125 -8.69 11.99 19.41
C PHE A 125 -9.61 10.89 18.89
N GLN A 126 -10.68 11.31 18.21
CA GLN A 126 -11.55 10.40 17.48
C GLN A 126 -10.87 9.83 16.23
N ARG A 127 -11.45 8.78 15.66
CA ARG A 127 -10.92 8.03 14.49
C ARG A 127 -10.34 8.92 13.38
N LEU A 128 -11.07 9.94 12.93
CA LEU A 128 -10.61 10.85 11.88
C LEU A 128 -9.36 11.64 12.31
N GLY A 129 -9.33 12.09 13.57
CA GLY A 129 -8.16 12.77 14.13
C GLY A 129 -6.93 11.85 14.20
N VAL A 130 -7.12 10.57 14.59
CA VAL A 130 -6.05 9.56 14.59
C VAL A 130 -5.52 9.34 13.16
N THR A 131 -6.42 9.18 12.18
CA THR A 131 -6.04 9.04 10.77
C THR A 131 -5.25 10.25 10.25
N ALA A 132 -5.73 11.45 10.54
CA ALA A 132 -5.08 12.69 10.12
C ALA A 132 -3.71 12.88 10.80
N ALA A 133 -3.60 12.57 12.10
CA ALA A 133 -2.34 12.64 12.84
C ALA A 133 -1.32 11.61 12.34
N ALA A 134 -1.75 10.37 12.06
CA ALA A 134 -0.90 9.34 11.46
C ALA A 134 -0.38 9.76 10.09
N PHE A 135 -1.25 10.30 9.23
CA PHE A 135 -0.89 10.79 7.91
C PHE A 135 0.13 11.94 7.98
N ALA A 136 -0.16 12.95 8.80
CA ALA A 136 0.72 14.12 8.97
C ALA A 136 2.09 13.73 9.56
N ALA A 137 2.10 12.89 10.60
CA ALA A 137 3.34 12.42 11.23
C ALA A 137 4.18 11.57 10.27
N SER A 138 3.54 10.74 9.43
CA SER A 138 4.23 9.97 8.38
C SER A 138 4.94 10.88 7.38
N LEU A 139 4.26 11.90 6.87
CA LEU A 139 4.85 12.88 5.94
C LEU A 139 5.97 13.68 6.60
N ALA A 140 5.74 14.15 7.83
CA ALA A 140 6.75 14.90 8.60
C ALA A 140 8.01 14.07 8.86
N THR A 141 7.86 12.77 9.15
CA THR A 141 8.97 11.84 9.35
C THR A 141 9.85 11.74 8.10
N VAL A 142 9.25 11.50 6.94
CA VAL A 142 10.01 11.38 5.69
C VAL A 142 10.63 12.73 5.28
N ALA A 143 9.92 13.84 5.52
CA ALA A 143 10.49 15.18 5.31
C ALA A 143 11.73 15.41 6.19
N LEU A 144 11.67 15.02 7.48
CA LEU A 144 12.79 15.11 8.41
C LEU A 144 13.97 14.24 7.93
N VAL A 145 13.72 12.99 7.54
CA VAL A 145 14.74 12.08 6.98
C VAL A 145 15.40 12.69 5.75
N TYR A 146 14.61 13.27 4.85
CA TYR A 146 15.12 13.89 3.63
C TYR A 146 16.00 15.10 3.92
N VAL A 147 15.58 15.98 4.84
CA VAL A 147 16.34 17.18 5.24
C VAL A 147 17.67 16.76 5.88
N LEU A 148 17.65 15.79 6.81
CA LEU A 148 18.87 15.28 7.47
C LEU A 148 19.82 14.64 6.45
N ALA A 149 19.32 13.80 5.56
CA ALA A 149 20.13 13.12 4.55
C ALA A 149 20.83 14.10 3.58
N ARG A 150 20.21 15.25 3.29
CA ARG A 150 20.82 16.31 2.45
C ARG A 150 22.00 17.03 3.13
N GLY A 151 21.99 17.12 4.44
CA GLY A 151 23.06 17.74 5.22
C GLY A 151 24.35 16.91 5.32
N ILE A 152 24.27 15.61 4.99
CA ILE A 152 25.38 14.66 5.10
C ILE A 152 26.10 14.55 3.75
N ARG A 153 27.44 14.68 3.75
CA ARG A 153 28.27 14.48 2.55
C ARG A 153 28.33 13.00 2.18
N GLY A 154 28.40 12.69 0.89
CA GLY A 154 28.55 11.33 0.40
C GLY A 154 27.41 10.86 -0.51
N ASN A 155 27.17 9.56 -0.56
CA ASN A 155 26.13 8.97 -1.41
C ASN A 155 24.74 9.26 -0.83
N GLN A 156 23.94 10.03 -1.56
CA GLN A 156 22.60 10.45 -1.14
C GLN A 156 21.67 9.27 -0.83
N VAL A 157 21.79 8.16 -1.55
CA VAL A 157 20.96 6.95 -1.32
C VAL A 157 21.30 6.33 0.04
N VAL A 158 22.60 6.20 0.34
CA VAL A 158 23.06 5.65 1.62
C VAL A 158 22.65 6.57 2.77
N ASN A 159 22.80 7.89 2.60
CA ASN A 159 22.42 8.87 3.62
C ASN A 159 20.93 8.81 3.94
N LEU A 160 20.05 8.66 2.90
CA LEU A 160 18.62 8.49 3.08
C LEU A 160 18.29 7.22 3.86
N LEU A 161 18.96 6.10 3.55
CA LEU A 161 18.76 4.83 4.24
C LEU A 161 19.16 4.92 5.72
N LEU A 162 20.34 5.45 6.01
CA LEU A 162 20.84 5.60 7.38
C LEU A 162 19.96 6.56 8.19
N ALA A 163 19.62 7.73 7.63
CA ALA A 163 18.73 8.67 8.29
C ALA A 163 17.34 8.04 8.54
N GLY A 164 16.82 7.27 7.58
CA GLY A 164 15.56 6.54 7.73
C GLY A 164 15.58 5.55 8.89
N ILE A 165 16.63 4.74 9.01
CA ILE A 165 16.82 3.79 10.12
C ILE A 165 16.87 4.51 11.47
N MET A 166 17.67 5.58 11.57
CA MET A 166 17.82 6.33 12.82
C MET A 166 16.51 6.99 13.26
N ILE A 167 15.81 7.64 12.35
CA ILE A 167 14.54 8.32 12.65
C ILE A 167 13.44 7.30 12.95
N SER A 168 13.38 6.18 12.22
CA SER A 168 12.44 5.08 12.53
C SER A 168 12.63 4.54 13.95
N SER A 169 13.90 4.38 14.38
CA SER A 169 14.22 3.91 15.72
C SER A 169 13.76 4.91 16.79
N LEU A 170 13.94 6.22 16.54
CA LEU A 170 13.49 7.29 17.45
C LEU A 170 11.95 7.28 17.59
N PHE A 171 11.20 7.22 16.48
CA PHE A 171 9.74 7.18 16.54
C PHE A 171 9.20 5.85 17.13
N SER A 172 9.91 4.74 16.91
CA SER A 172 9.59 3.46 17.56
C SER A 172 9.77 3.52 19.07
N ALA A 173 10.86 4.14 19.55
CA ALA A 173 11.07 4.39 20.96
C ALA A 173 10.00 5.32 21.54
N GLY A 174 9.64 6.39 20.83
CA GLY A 174 8.54 7.28 21.20
C GLY A 174 7.20 6.56 21.29
N THR A 175 6.88 5.69 20.33
CA THR A 175 5.66 4.84 20.36
C THR A 175 5.67 3.91 21.55
N SER A 176 6.82 3.32 21.90
CA SER A 176 6.97 2.46 23.08
C SER A 176 6.76 3.25 24.38
N TYR A 177 7.27 4.47 24.46
CA TYR A 177 7.02 5.35 25.60
C TYR A 177 5.54 5.71 25.75
N ILE A 178 4.85 6.03 24.63
CA ILE A 178 3.40 6.29 24.66
C ILE A 178 2.65 5.08 25.20
N LYS A 179 3.01 3.87 24.76
CA LYS A 179 2.39 2.62 25.27
C LYS A 179 2.63 2.41 26.76
N LEU A 180 3.78 2.84 27.28
CA LEU A 180 4.11 2.72 28.71
C LEU A 180 3.23 3.62 29.59
N VAL A 181 2.88 4.82 29.11
CA VAL A 181 2.11 5.81 29.87
C VAL A 181 0.61 5.77 29.57
N ALA A 182 0.19 5.00 28.56
CA ALA A 182 -1.21 4.87 28.15
C ALA A 182 -2.04 4.12 29.20
N ASP A 183 -3.32 4.50 29.33
CA ASP A 183 -4.28 3.77 30.17
C ASP A 183 -4.34 2.30 29.75
N PRO A 184 -4.07 1.34 30.68
CA PRO A 184 -4.03 -0.09 30.38
C PRO A 184 -5.38 -0.67 29.93
N ALA A 185 -6.50 -0.07 30.38
CA ALA A 185 -7.82 -0.60 30.11
C ALA A 185 -8.36 -0.23 28.73
N ASN A 186 -8.09 1.01 28.25
CA ASN A 186 -8.70 1.54 27.04
C ASN A 186 -7.68 1.93 25.96
N GLN A 187 -6.68 2.75 26.31
CA GLN A 187 -5.76 3.35 25.32
C GLN A 187 -4.73 2.34 24.83
N LEU A 188 -4.11 1.57 25.73
CA LEU A 188 -3.07 0.60 25.36
C LEU A 188 -3.60 -0.50 24.41
N PRO A 189 -4.77 -1.13 24.65
CA PRO A 189 -5.37 -2.05 23.71
C PRO A 189 -5.69 -1.39 22.36
N ALA A 190 -6.24 -0.17 22.36
CA ALA A 190 -6.57 0.56 21.14
C ALA A 190 -5.31 0.86 20.28
N ILE A 191 -4.22 1.35 20.91
CA ILE A 191 -2.93 1.59 20.26
C ILE A 191 -2.39 0.29 19.70
N THR A 192 -2.38 -0.77 20.50
CA THR A 192 -1.82 -2.07 20.11
C THR A 192 -2.57 -2.65 18.92
N TYR A 193 -3.91 -2.61 18.94
CA TYR A 193 -4.74 -3.09 17.83
C TYR A 193 -4.52 -2.25 16.55
N TRP A 194 -4.40 -0.93 16.68
CA TRP A 194 -4.13 -0.05 15.55
C TRP A 194 -2.78 -0.38 14.90
N LEU A 195 -1.74 -0.63 15.71
CA LEU A 195 -0.40 -0.98 15.25
C LEU A 195 -0.34 -2.33 14.51
N MET A 196 -1.26 -3.27 14.80
CA MET A 196 -1.33 -4.56 14.12
C MET A 196 -1.82 -4.47 12.67
N GLY A 197 -2.44 -3.35 12.29
CA GLY A 197 -3.00 -3.12 10.96
C GLY A 197 -4.28 -3.91 10.68
N SER A 198 -5.36 -3.23 10.39
CA SER A 198 -6.68 -3.84 10.15
C SER A 198 -7.56 -2.94 9.28
N LEU A 199 -8.46 -3.58 8.52
CA LEU A 199 -9.53 -2.90 7.79
C LEU A 199 -10.89 -3.05 8.50
N SER A 200 -10.89 -3.51 9.76
CA SER A 200 -12.11 -3.63 10.55
C SER A 200 -12.74 -2.27 10.82
N GLY A 201 -14.05 -2.21 10.71
CA GLY A 201 -14.81 -0.98 10.94
C GLY A 201 -14.55 0.12 9.89
N THR A 202 -13.99 -0.18 8.73
CA THR A 202 -13.83 0.76 7.61
C THR A 202 -15.16 1.35 7.20
N ARG A 203 -15.20 2.66 7.00
CA ARG A 203 -16.37 3.43 6.53
C ARG A 203 -16.05 4.09 5.19
N MET A 204 -17.09 4.48 4.45
CA MET A 204 -16.91 5.19 3.17
C MET A 204 -16.11 6.51 3.34
N LYS A 205 -16.20 7.16 4.50
CA LYS A 205 -15.39 8.35 4.84
C LYS A 205 -13.88 8.05 4.85
N ASP A 206 -13.47 6.85 5.26
CA ASP A 206 -12.05 6.45 5.27
C ASP A 206 -11.57 6.23 3.82
N VAL A 207 -12.43 5.66 2.97
CA VAL A 207 -12.14 5.48 1.53
C VAL A 207 -11.99 6.84 0.83
N THR A 208 -12.92 7.76 1.07
CA THR A 208 -12.86 9.10 0.45
C THR A 208 -11.67 9.92 0.95
N PHE A 209 -11.30 9.79 2.23
CA PHE A 209 -10.10 10.42 2.78
C PHE A 209 -8.83 9.90 2.10
N ALA A 210 -8.72 8.58 1.92
CA ALA A 210 -7.54 7.95 1.34
C ALA A 210 -7.44 8.16 -0.18
N LEU A 211 -8.57 8.24 -0.88
CA LEU A 211 -8.62 8.28 -2.35
C LEU A 211 -7.83 9.45 -2.94
N LEU A 212 -7.99 10.66 -2.39
CA LEU A 212 -7.32 11.84 -2.92
C LEU A 212 -5.79 11.76 -2.79
N PRO A 213 -5.20 11.54 -1.60
CA PRO A 213 -3.74 11.42 -1.49
C PRO A 213 -3.20 10.20 -2.24
N MET A 214 -3.93 9.08 -2.28
CA MET A 214 -3.50 7.91 -3.07
C MET A 214 -3.51 8.22 -4.58
N ALA A 215 -4.49 8.94 -5.09
CA ALA A 215 -4.49 9.40 -6.48
C ALA A 215 -3.34 10.37 -6.76
N LEU A 216 -3.09 11.34 -5.86
CA LEU A 216 -1.96 12.29 -5.98
C LEU A 216 -0.60 11.60 -5.98
N GLY A 217 -0.43 10.47 -5.32
CA GLY A 217 0.78 9.65 -5.37
C GLY A 217 0.85 8.73 -6.59
N ALA A 218 -0.25 8.03 -6.91
CA ALA A 218 -0.27 7.00 -7.94
C ALA A 218 -0.25 7.57 -9.37
N VAL A 219 -1.02 8.64 -9.64
CA VAL A 219 -1.13 9.22 -10.99
C VAL A 219 0.22 9.74 -11.49
N PRO A 220 0.99 10.56 -10.75
CA PRO A 220 2.31 10.98 -11.21
C PRO A 220 3.28 9.81 -11.41
N LEU A 221 3.26 8.78 -10.54
CA LEU A 221 4.09 7.59 -10.72
C LEU A 221 3.74 6.86 -12.02
N LEU A 222 2.46 6.71 -12.34
CA LEU A 222 2.00 6.10 -13.59
C LEU A 222 2.39 6.93 -14.83
N LEU A 223 2.33 8.24 -14.74
CA LEU A 223 2.74 9.15 -15.82
C LEU A 223 4.26 9.13 -16.01
N LEU A 224 5.02 9.05 -14.91
CA LEU A 224 6.47 9.05 -14.91
C LEU A 224 7.08 7.65 -15.03
N ARG A 225 6.29 6.58 -15.11
CA ARG A 225 6.74 5.17 -15.10
C ARG A 225 7.87 4.87 -16.12
N TRP A 226 7.90 5.58 -17.23
CA TRP A 226 9.00 5.47 -18.19
C TRP A 226 10.29 6.09 -17.63
N ARG A 227 10.19 7.27 -17.02
CA ARG A 227 11.35 7.97 -16.44
C ARG A 227 11.90 7.25 -15.21
N VAL A 228 11.06 6.52 -14.47
CA VAL A 228 11.48 5.73 -13.29
C VAL A 228 12.51 4.66 -13.69
N ASN A 229 12.43 4.09 -14.89
CA ASN A 229 13.46 3.18 -15.41
C ASN A 229 14.85 3.83 -15.46
N LEU A 230 14.93 5.15 -15.69
CA LEU A 230 16.20 5.86 -15.77
C LEU A 230 16.89 5.96 -14.40
N LEU A 231 16.15 5.81 -13.30
CA LEU A 231 16.73 5.75 -11.96
C LEU A 231 17.48 4.42 -11.71
N THR A 232 17.25 3.39 -12.51
CA THR A 232 17.97 2.11 -12.41
C THR A 232 19.32 2.14 -13.12
N LEU A 233 19.57 3.12 -14.00
CA LEU A 233 20.85 3.35 -14.69
C LEU A 233 21.85 4.05 -13.77
N SER A 234 23.13 4.06 -14.14
CA SER A 234 24.13 4.87 -13.46
C SER A 234 23.78 6.36 -13.54
N GLU A 235 24.31 7.16 -12.62
CA GLU A 235 23.98 8.59 -12.57
C GLU A 235 24.51 9.34 -13.80
N GLU A 236 25.65 8.89 -14.33
CA GLU A 236 26.28 9.42 -15.53
C GLU A 236 25.46 9.09 -16.78
N GLU A 237 25.01 7.84 -16.91
CA GLU A 237 24.16 7.42 -18.04
C GLU A 237 22.81 8.16 -18.05
N ALA A 238 22.18 8.30 -16.91
CA ALA A 238 20.90 9.01 -16.81
C ALA A 238 21.04 10.51 -17.11
N ARG A 239 22.15 11.13 -16.71
CA ARG A 239 22.47 12.54 -17.01
C ARG A 239 22.75 12.73 -18.51
N SER A 240 23.46 11.80 -19.15
CA SER A 240 23.72 11.86 -20.61
C SER A 240 22.45 11.81 -21.44
N MET A 241 21.38 11.20 -20.90
CA MET A 241 20.03 11.19 -21.48
C MET A 241 19.22 12.47 -21.18
N GLY A 242 19.82 13.50 -20.58
CA GLY A 242 19.19 14.79 -20.28
C GLY A 242 18.20 14.78 -19.12
N VAL A 243 18.25 13.77 -18.23
CA VAL A 243 17.33 13.66 -17.09
C VAL A 243 17.98 14.15 -15.81
N ASN A 244 17.32 15.08 -15.13
CA ASN A 244 17.70 15.46 -13.77
C ASN A 244 17.26 14.37 -12.78
N THR A 245 18.21 13.47 -12.48
CA THR A 245 18.00 12.30 -11.59
C THR A 245 17.64 12.72 -10.17
N THR A 246 18.19 13.83 -9.68
CA THR A 246 17.90 14.34 -8.32
C THR A 246 16.45 14.79 -8.20
N ALA A 247 15.96 15.60 -9.15
CA ALA A 247 14.58 16.04 -9.17
C ALA A 247 13.60 14.86 -9.37
N LEU A 248 13.92 13.93 -10.29
CA LEU A 248 13.09 12.75 -10.53
C LEU A 248 13.02 11.87 -9.27
N ARG A 249 14.16 11.62 -8.60
CA ARG A 249 14.22 10.86 -7.35
C ARG A 249 13.36 11.49 -6.26
N LEU A 250 13.43 12.81 -6.09
CA LEU A 250 12.60 13.53 -5.13
C LEU A 250 11.12 13.33 -5.41
N VAL A 251 10.67 13.53 -6.65
CA VAL A 251 9.26 13.35 -7.03
C VAL A 251 8.78 11.94 -6.77
N VAL A 252 9.58 10.92 -7.13
CA VAL A 252 9.24 9.52 -6.92
C VAL A 252 9.16 9.19 -5.43
N ILE A 253 10.10 9.69 -4.61
CA ILE A 253 10.07 9.53 -3.14
C ILE A 253 8.81 10.18 -2.57
N LEU A 254 8.50 11.42 -2.95
CA LEU A 254 7.30 12.12 -2.47
C LEU A 254 6.02 11.36 -2.80
N CYS A 255 5.87 10.92 -4.05
CA CYS A 255 4.72 10.11 -4.47
C CYS A 255 4.61 8.81 -3.66
N ALA A 256 5.70 8.07 -3.52
CA ALA A 256 5.74 6.82 -2.77
C ALA A 256 5.46 7.04 -1.27
N THR A 257 5.96 8.14 -0.70
CA THR A 257 5.68 8.53 0.69
C THR A 257 4.19 8.83 0.89
N VAL A 258 3.59 9.61 0.00
CA VAL A 258 2.15 9.94 0.08
C VAL A 258 1.30 8.67 -0.02
N LEU A 259 1.65 7.73 -0.91
CA LEU A 259 0.98 6.42 -1.02
C LEU A 259 1.11 5.61 0.27
N THR A 260 2.31 5.53 0.86
CA THR A 260 2.56 4.80 2.10
C THR A 260 1.83 5.46 3.27
N ALA A 261 1.95 6.78 3.42
CA ALA A 261 1.31 7.56 4.47
C ALA A 261 -0.22 7.42 4.44
N ALA A 262 -0.82 7.56 3.24
CA ALA A 262 -2.26 7.39 3.07
C ALA A 262 -2.72 5.97 3.39
N SER A 263 -1.94 4.96 2.96
CA SER A 263 -2.25 3.56 3.27
C SER A 263 -2.22 3.29 4.76
N VAL A 264 -1.09 3.61 5.42
CA VAL A 264 -0.90 3.31 6.85
C VAL A 264 -1.86 4.09 7.73
N SER A 265 -2.20 5.34 7.38
CA SER A 265 -3.11 6.17 8.18
C SER A 265 -4.54 5.61 8.28
N VAL A 266 -5.01 4.88 7.27
CA VAL A 266 -6.37 4.32 7.24
C VAL A 266 -6.44 2.84 7.61
N SER A 267 -5.33 2.10 7.47
CA SER A 267 -5.30 0.65 7.72
C SER A 267 -4.40 0.23 8.87
N GLY A 268 -3.68 1.14 9.52
CA GLY A 268 -2.58 0.79 10.40
C GLY A 268 -1.40 0.18 9.63
N MET A 269 -0.45 -0.42 10.35
CA MET A 269 0.77 -0.94 9.75
C MET A 269 0.54 -2.28 9.03
N ILE A 270 0.57 -2.26 7.69
CA ILE A 270 0.53 -3.46 6.85
C ILE A 270 1.88 -3.59 6.14
N GLY A 271 2.70 -4.52 6.62
CA GLY A 271 4.02 -4.79 6.05
C GLY A 271 3.98 -5.80 4.89
N TRP A 272 5.16 -6.05 4.31
CA TRP A 272 5.46 -7.08 3.30
C TRP A 272 4.86 -6.87 1.91
N VAL A 273 3.68 -6.26 1.78
CA VAL A 273 3.00 -6.05 0.49
C VAL A 273 3.91 -5.33 -0.50
N GLY A 274 4.47 -4.18 -0.12
CA GLY A 274 5.35 -3.39 -0.98
C GLY A 274 6.72 -4.01 -1.23
N LEU A 275 7.10 -5.06 -0.50
CA LEU A 275 8.33 -5.81 -0.73
C LEU A 275 8.08 -7.00 -1.67
N VAL A 276 7.09 -7.83 -1.35
CA VAL A 276 6.81 -9.12 -1.99
C VAL A 276 6.16 -8.92 -3.36
N ILE A 277 5.17 -8.05 -3.45
CA ILE A 277 4.36 -7.92 -4.66
C ILE A 277 5.15 -7.39 -5.87
N PRO A 278 6.00 -6.36 -5.77
CA PRO A 278 6.82 -5.94 -6.90
C PRO A 278 7.77 -7.05 -7.37
N HIS A 279 8.29 -7.87 -6.44
CA HIS A 279 9.14 -8.99 -6.80
C HIS A 279 8.39 -10.06 -7.60
N LEU A 280 7.18 -10.44 -7.17
CA LEU A 280 6.31 -11.36 -7.92
C LEU A 280 5.93 -10.79 -9.29
N SER A 281 5.61 -9.50 -9.35
CA SER A 281 5.25 -8.82 -10.59
C SER A 281 6.39 -8.83 -11.60
N ARG A 282 7.67 -8.70 -11.15
CA ARG A 282 8.84 -8.81 -12.04
C ARG A 282 8.92 -10.17 -12.71
N LYS A 283 8.57 -11.26 -12.04
CA LYS A 283 8.54 -12.61 -12.63
C LYS A 283 7.48 -12.74 -13.73
N LEU A 284 6.39 -11.98 -13.66
CA LEU A 284 5.29 -12.02 -14.64
C LEU A 284 5.56 -11.12 -15.87
N VAL A 285 5.96 -9.88 -15.62
CA VAL A 285 6.00 -8.84 -16.68
C VAL A 285 7.39 -8.25 -16.92
N GLY A 286 8.43 -8.71 -16.20
CA GLY A 286 9.79 -8.21 -16.29
C GLY A 286 10.03 -6.97 -15.43
N SER A 287 11.24 -6.39 -15.53
CA SER A 287 11.70 -5.28 -14.68
C SER A 287 11.39 -3.88 -15.23
N ASP A 288 10.87 -3.76 -16.46
CA ASP A 288 10.49 -2.48 -17.04
C ASP A 288 9.32 -1.85 -16.27
N CYS A 289 9.58 -0.70 -15.63
CA CYS A 289 8.59 0.02 -14.81
C CYS A 289 7.33 0.44 -15.58
N ARG A 290 7.38 0.52 -16.91
CA ARG A 290 6.19 0.79 -17.73
C ARG A 290 5.12 -0.27 -17.54
N ARG A 291 5.53 -1.53 -17.32
CA ARG A 291 4.69 -2.72 -17.16
C ARG A 291 4.64 -3.15 -15.68
N LEU A 292 5.79 -3.07 -15.01
CA LEU A 292 5.94 -3.49 -13.63
C LEU A 292 5.04 -2.72 -12.68
N LEU A 293 4.97 -1.38 -12.82
CA LEU A 293 4.19 -0.55 -11.92
C LEU A 293 2.67 -0.90 -11.98
N PRO A 294 2.00 -0.88 -13.16
CA PRO A 294 0.58 -1.26 -13.21
C PRO A 294 0.33 -2.72 -12.83
N ALA A 295 1.22 -3.65 -13.19
CA ALA A 295 1.08 -5.05 -12.78
C ALA A 295 1.20 -5.21 -11.26
N SER A 296 2.15 -4.49 -10.62
CA SER A 296 2.29 -4.50 -9.15
C SER A 296 1.08 -3.89 -8.46
N MET A 297 0.51 -2.83 -8.98
CA MET A 297 -0.71 -2.20 -8.45
C MET A 297 -1.88 -3.19 -8.46
N LEU A 298 -2.12 -3.87 -9.58
CA LEU A 298 -3.20 -4.87 -9.70
C LEU A 298 -2.96 -6.07 -8.80
N LEU A 299 -1.74 -6.63 -8.82
CA LEU A 299 -1.40 -7.80 -8.00
C LEU A 299 -1.45 -7.46 -6.51
N GLY A 300 -1.06 -6.23 -6.12
CA GLY A 300 -1.17 -5.76 -4.74
C GLY A 300 -2.61 -5.63 -4.27
N ALA A 301 -3.49 -5.11 -5.11
CA ALA A 301 -4.92 -5.06 -4.83
C ALA A 301 -5.51 -6.46 -4.65
N ILE A 302 -5.19 -7.40 -5.56
CA ILE A 302 -5.60 -8.81 -5.46
C ILE A 302 -5.11 -9.43 -4.16
N PHE A 303 -3.82 -9.30 -3.87
CA PHE A 303 -3.20 -9.89 -2.69
C PHE A 303 -3.85 -9.41 -1.40
N LEU A 304 -3.98 -8.09 -1.23
CA LEU A 304 -4.54 -7.55 0.00
C LEU A 304 -6.03 -7.86 0.16
N LEU A 305 -6.79 -7.89 -0.94
CA LEU A 305 -8.19 -8.29 -0.93
C LEU A 305 -8.35 -9.78 -0.58
N LEU A 306 -7.45 -10.66 -1.05
CA LEU A 306 -7.42 -12.07 -0.63
C LEU A 306 -7.12 -12.19 0.86
N VAL A 307 -6.08 -11.51 1.34
CA VAL A 307 -5.72 -11.51 2.76
C VAL A 307 -6.87 -10.97 3.63
N ASP A 308 -7.54 -9.91 3.19
CA ASP A 308 -8.72 -9.38 3.89
C ASP A 308 -9.88 -10.37 3.94
N ASN A 309 -10.16 -11.10 2.85
CA ASN A 309 -11.17 -12.16 2.85
C ASN A 309 -10.83 -13.28 3.84
N VAL A 310 -9.54 -13.67 3.93
CA VAL A 310 -9.07 -14.64 4.94
C VAL A 310 -9.20 -14.07 6.35
N SER A 311 -8.76 -12.83 6.57
CA SER A 311 -8.82 -12.13 7.86
C SER A 311 -10.20 -12.17 8.51
N ARG A 312 -11.26 -11.93 7.72
CA ARG A 312 -12.65 -11.86 8.24
C ARG A 312 -13.38 -13.18 8.33
N ASN A 313 -12.94 -14.22 7.61
CA ASN A 313 -13.71 -15.47 7.53
C ASN A 313 -13.02 -16.66 8.20
N LEU A 314 -11.71 -16.59 8.53
CA LEU A 314 -10.96 -17.73 9.04
C LEU A 314 -11.32 -18.09 10.49
N LEU A 315 -11.45 -17.09 11.37
CA LEU A 315 -11.74 -17.27 12.80
C LEU A 315 -12.95 -16.46 13.24
N ALA A 316 -13.51 -16.77 14.40
CA ALA A 316 -14.60 -16.00 15.02
C ALA A 316 -14.21 -14.55 15.34
N VAL A 317 -12.94 -14.29 15.63
CA VAL A 317 -12.37 -12.95 15.78
C VAL A 317 -11.59 -12.62 14.51
N GLU A 318 -11.69 -11.37 14.03
CA GLU A 318 -10.93 -10.95 12.86
C GLU A 318 -9.44 -10.92 13.18
N ILE A 319 -8.64 -11.55 12.31
CA ILE A 319 -7.18 -11.53 12.44
C ILE A 319 -6.67 -10.22 11.83
N PRO A 320 -5.88 -9.40 12.55
CA PRO A 320 -5.25 -8.23 11.95
C PRO A 320 -4.47 -8.56 10.68
N ILE A 321 -4.68 -7.76 9.63
CA ILE A 321 -4.10 -8.01 8.30
C ILE A 321 -2.58 -8.01 8.34
N GLY A 322 -1.97 -7.13 9.17
CA GLY A 322 -0.52 -7.08 9.33
C GLY A 322 0.09 -8.38 9.82
N ILE A 323 -0.63 -9.13 10.68
CA ILE A 323 -0.21 -10.47 11.13
C ILE A 323 -0.21 -11.44 9.96
N LEU A 324 -1.30 -11.49 9.17
CA LEU A 324 -1.41 -12.40 8.03
C LEU A 324 -0.37 -12.10 6.95
N THR A 325 -0.16 -10.82 6.65
CA THR A 325 0.86 -10.42 5.66
C THR A 325 2.26 -10.78 6.12
N ALA A 326 2.55 -10.73 7.43
CA ALA A 326 3.83 -11.15 7.97
C ALA A 326 4.03 -12.68 7.88
N PHE A 327 2.99 -13.46 8.21
CA PHE A 327 3.05 -14.92 8.08
C PHE A 327 3.20 -15.40 6.63
N ILE A 328 2.72 -14.65 5.66
CA ILE A 328 2.91 -14.96 4.24
C ILE A 328 4.25 -14.41 3.74
N GLY A 329 4.55 -13.16 4.08
CA GLY A 329 5.67 -12.42 3.52
C GLY A 329 7.04 -12.91 4.00
N ALA A 330 7.20 -13.18 5.30
CA ALA A 330 8.49 -13.61 5.85
C ALA A 330 8.93 -15.00 5.33
N PRO A 331 8.12 -16.05 5.33
CA PRO A 331 8.50 -17.34 4.74
C PRO A 331 8.74 -17.26 3.24
N PHE A 332 7.93 -16.47 2.51
CA PHE A 332 8.14 -16.25 1.09
C PHE A 332 9.51 -15.61 0.82
N PHE A 333 9.90 -14.66 1.65
CA PHE A 333 11.17 -13.96 1.52
C PHE A 333 12.36 -14.86 1.85
N ILE A 334 12.28 -15.70 2.89
CA ILE A 334 13.27 -16.72 3.22
C ILE A 334 13.43 -17.68 2.04
N TYR A 335 12.32 -18.15 1.45
CA TYR A 335 12.35 -19.00 0.26
C TYR A 335 13.07 -18.32 -0.93
N LEU A 336 12.86 -17.02 -1.15
CA LEU A 336 13.56 -16.28 -2.20
C LEU A 336 15.07 -16.18 -1.95
N MET A 337 15.50 -15.98 -0.72
CA MET A 337 16.91 -15.87 -0.36
C MET A 337 17.64 -17.22 -0.44
N THR A 338 16.95 -18.31 -0.15
CA THR A 338 17.55 -19.68 -0.20
C THR A 338 17.67 -20.22 -1.62
N ARG A 339 16.79 -19.81 -2.53
CA ARG A 339 16.99 -20.07 -3.96
C ARG A 339 18.07 -19.12 -4.49
N LYS A 340 19.23 -19.70 -4.86
CA LYS A 340 20.27 -19.03 -5.67
C LYS A 340 19.72 -18.74 -7.08
N GLU A 341 18.67 -17.95 -7.22
CA GLU A 341 18.32 -17.36 -8.50
C GLU A 341 19.22 -16.13 -8.65
N HIS A 342 20.00 -16.11 -9.71
CA HIS A 342 20.75 -14.95 -10.15
C HIS A 342 19.78 -13.78 -10.35
N VAL A 343 19.58 -13.01 -9.26
CA VAL A 343 18.84 -11.75 -9.30
C VAL A 343 19.88 -10.66 -9.54
N LEU A 344 20.23 -10.50 -10.78
CA LEU A 344 20.91 -9.32 -11.31
C LEU A 344 20.05 -8.71 -12.43
#